data_44c7a97d79ea43f9b795bc595434ef4b
#
_entry.id   44c7a97d79ea43f9b795bc595434ef4b
#
_cell.length_a   1.000
_cell.length_b   1.000
_cell.length_c   1.000
_cell.angle_alpha   90.00
_cell.angle_beta   90.00
_cell.angle_gamma   90.00
#
_symmetry.space_group_name_H-M   'P 1'
#
loop_
_entity.id
_entity.type
_entity.pdbx_description
1 polymer ?
#
loop_
_entity_poly.entity_id
_entity_poly.type
_entity_poly.pdbx_seq_one_letter_code
_entity_poly.pdbx_strand_id
1 'polypeptide(L)'
;KLKTIRKLNGIVGFGTQSAKDIIQSPMGHTLLEQTPTNIFFPNAKADRRSYVEGFKLSEREFEWVLNTHPDSRQFLIKHDQDSVIARLDLSDMPDFVKVLSGNVETVAECEELRARVGNDPRNWVPIFCDWTETGKEVANAA
;
A
#
# COMPACT_ATOMS: atom_id res chain seq x y z
N LYS A 1 -16.66 15.85 7.17
CA LYS A 1 -16.58 15.34 5.78
C LYS A 1 -16.48 13.82 5.69
N LEU A 2 -15.71 13.11 6.54
CA LEU A 2 -15.60 11.64 6.52
C LEU A 2 -16.95 10.93 6.65
N LYS A 3 -17.79 11.35 7.59
CA LYS A 3 -19.15 10.81 7.78
C LYS A 3 -20.06 10.95 6.55
N THR A 4 -19.76 11.90 5.66
CA THR A 4 -20.54 12.15 4.45
C THR A 4 -20.13 11.24 3.31
N ILE A 5 -18.87 10.83 3.24
CA ILE A 5 -18.32 9.98 2.17
C ILE A 5 -18.99 8.61 2.15
N ARG A 6 -19.24 8.02 3.33
CA ARG A 6 -19.97 6.75 3.46
C ARG A 6 -21.37 6.81 2.83
N LYS A 7 -22.07 7.95 2.93
CA LYS A 7 -23.39 8.14 2.32
C LYS A 7 -23.33 8.22 0.79
N LEU A 8 -22.16 8.50 0.24
CA LEU A 8 -21.89 8.57 -1.20
C LEU A 8 -21.24 7.28 -1.74
N ASN A 9 -21.29 6.17 -0.98
CA ASN A 9 -20.63 4.92 -1.30
C ASN A 9 -19.13 5.05 -1.60
N GLY A 10 -18.48 6.07 -1.01
CA GLY A 10 -17.05 6.31 -1.13
C GLY A 10 -16.24 5.52 -0.10
N ILE A 11 -15.03 5.11 -0.50
CA ILE A 11 -14.02 4.53 0.39
C ILE A 11 -12.89 5.56 0.57
N VAL A 12 -12.40 5.67 1.80
CA VAL A 12 -11.25 6.54 2.11
C VAL A 12 -10.17 5.70 2.75
N GLY A 13 -8.98 5.79 2.20
CA GLY A 13 -7.76 5.23 2.77
C GLY A 13 -6.80 6.35 3.19
N PHE A 14 -6.12 6.14 4.31
CA PHE A 14 -5.05 7.01 4.79
C PHE A 14 -3.77 6.18 4.89
N GLY A 15 -2.69 6.69 4.33
CA GLY A 15 -1.36 6.10 4.47
C GLY A 15 -0.44 7.04 5.25
N THR A 16 0.36 6.47 6.14
CA THR A 16 1.40 7.19 6.88
C THR A 16 2.62 6.31 7.07
N GLN A 17 3.79 6.92 7.16
CA GLN A 17 5.03 6.24 7.54
C GLN A 17 5.26 6.26 9.06
N SER A 18 4.45 7.02 9.82
CA SER A 18 4.61 7.21 11.25
C SER A 18 3.27 7.04 11.97
N ALA A 19 3.16 5.98 12.77
CA ALA A 19 2.02 5.76 13.66
C ALA A 19 1.84 6.93 14.64
N LYS A 20 2.95 7.50 15.10
CA LYS A 20 2.98 8.61 16.04
C LYS A 20 2.31 9.86 15.47
N ASP A 21 2.47 10.14 14.18
CA ASP A 21 1.89 11.32 13.55
C ASP A 21 0.36 11.28 13.56
N ILE A 22 -0.22 10.10 13.38
CA ILE A 22 -1.67 9.92 13.51
C ILE A 22 -2.10 10.13 14.98
N ILE A 23 -1.44 9.45 15.92
CA ILE A 23 -1.81 9.51 17.34
C ILE A 23 -1.71 10.93 17.91
N GLN A 24 -0.71 11.70 17.48
CA GLN A 24 -0.48 13.08 17.91
C GLN A 24 -1.27 14.12 17.09
N SER A 25 -1.90 13.71 16.01
CA SER A 25 -2.72 14.62 15.20
C SER A 25 -3.96 15.08 15.99
N PRO A 26 -4.36 16.35 15.89
CA PRO A 26 -5.64 16.82 16.45
C PRO A 26 -6.85 16.04 15.95
N MET A 27 -6.74 15.40 14.77
CA MET A 27 -7.79 14.56 14.19
C MET A 27 -7.57 13.05 14.42
N GLY A 28 -6.48 12.67 15.07
CA GLY A 28 -6.08 11.26 15.22
C GLY A 28 -7.17 10.39 15.82
N HIS A 29 -7.79 10.81 16.91
CA HIS A 29 -8.89 10.08 17.53
C HIS A 29 -10.09 9.89 16.57
N THR A 30 -10.47 10.93 15.85
CA THR A 30 -11.56 10.85 14.87
C THR A 30 -11.19 9.93 13.68
N LEU A 31 -9.94 9.94 13.23
CA LEU A 31 -9.48 9.04 12.18
C LEU A 31 -9.56 7.58 12.65
N LEU A 32 -9.03 7.28 13.82
CA LEU A 32 -9.06 5.92 14.39
C LEU A 32 -10.49 5.39 14.57
N GLU A 33 -11.41 6.23 15.06
CA GLU A 33 -12.82 5.85 15.20
C GLU A 33 -13.55 5.62 13.87
N GLN A 34 -13.11 6.28 12.80
CA GLN A 34 -13.76 6.20 11.49
C GLN A 34 -13.10 5.17 10.54
N THR A 35 -11.98 4.61 10.93
CA THR A 35 -11.23 3.61 10.16
C THR A 35 -11.13 2.29 10.92
N PRO A 36 -12.18 1.45 10.88
CA PRO A 36 -12.19 0.18 11.61
C PRO A 36 -11.14 -0.81 11.10
N THR A 37 -10.71 -0.68 9.84
CA THR A 37 -9.68 -1.54 9.27
C THR A 37 -8.35 -0.80 9.21
N ASN A 38 -7.33 -1.38 9.82
CA ASN A 38 -5.97 -0.87 9.85
C ASN A 38 -5.02 -1.94 9.28
N ILE A 39 -4.05 -1.50 8.49
CA ILE A 39 -3.02 -2.37 7.92
C ILE A 39 -1.67 -1.92 8.47
N PHE A 40 -0.96 -2.84 9.10
CA PHE A 40 0.36 -2.58 9.68
C PHE A 40 1.42 -3.38 8.93
N PHE A 41 2.44 -2.69 8.47
CA PHE A 41 3.64 -3.30 7.91
C PHE A 41 4.69 -3.53 9.00
N PRO A 42 5.59 -4.52 8.84
CA PRO A 42 6.71 -4.71 9.73
C PRO A 42 7.51 -3.43 9.95
N ASN A 43 7.81 -3.13 11.22
CA ASN A 43 8.53 -1.92 11.57
C ASN A 43 9.38 -2.17 12.84
N ALA A 44 10.68 -2.38 12.66
CA ALA A 44 11.63 -2.58 13.75
C ALA A 44 11.80 -1.33 14.67
N LYS A 45 11.24 -0.18 14.28
CA LYS A 45 11.24 1.05 15.07
C LYS A 45 9.88 1.36 15.69
N ALA A 46 8.95 0.40 15.68
CA ALA A 46 7.62 0.57 16.26
C ALA A 46 7.73 0.84 17.76
N ASP A 47 7.05 1.89 18.22
CA ASP A 47 6.96 2.17 19.66
C ASP A 47 5.67 1.62 20.26
N ARG A 48 5.80 1.01 21.43
CA ARG A 48 4.70 0.32 22.10
C ARG A 48 3.53 1.24 22.40
N ARG A 49 3.79 2.50 22.76
CA ARG A 49 2.73 3.45 23.14
C ARG A 49 1.82 3.75 21.96
N SER A 50 2.37 4.04 20.80
CA SER A 50 1.57 4.30 19.61
C SER A 50 0.79 3.07 19.14
N TYR A 51 1.44 1.91 19.11
CA TYR A 51 0.82 0.70 18.56
C TYR A 51 -0.15 0.02 19.54
N VAL A 52 0.24 -0.19 20.79
CA VAL A 52 -0.62 -0.89 21.77
C VAL A 52 -1.66 0.06 22.38
N GLU A 53 -1.25 1.24 22.88
CA GLU A 53 -2.16 2.15 23.53
C GLU A 53 -2.96 2.99 22.53
N GLY A 54 -2.34 3.40 21.41
CA GLY A 54 -2.95 4.18 20.35
C GLY A 54 -3.84 3.35 19.43
N PHE A 55 -3.27 2.44 18.66
CA PHE A 55 -3.98 1.60 17.69
C PHE A 55 -4.64 0.35 18.28
N LYS A 56 -4.51 0.14 19.59
CA LYS A 56 -5.13 -1.01 20.30
C LYS A 56 -4.65 -2.37 19.81
N LEU A 57 -3.39 -2.48 19.41
CA LEU A 57 -2.79 -3.77 19.14
C LEU A 57 -2.62 -4.54 20.46
N SER A 58 -2.82 -5.86 20.40
CA SER A 58 -2.37 -6.76 21.46
C SER A 58 -0.84 -6.80 21.51
N GLU A 59 -0.26 -7.23 22.63
CA GLU A 59 1.20 -7.39 22.75
C GLU A 59 1.75 -8.33 21.68
N ARG A 60 1.03 -9.41 21.37
CA ARG A 60 1.42 -10.37 20.33
C ARG A 60 1.43 -9.75 18.93
N GLU A 61 0.43 -8.93 18.58
CA GLU A 61 0.38 -8.22 17.32
C GLU A 61 1.52 -7.19 17.21
N PHE A 62 1.79 -6.48 18.30
CA PHE A 62 2.90 -5.53 18.38
C PHE A 62 4.26 -6.22 18.23
N GLU A 63 4.49 -7.32 18.94
CA GLU A 63 5.72 -8.12 18.81
C GLU A 63 5.90 -8.62 17.37
N TRP A 64 4.83 -9.02 16.71
CA TRP A 64 4.87 -9.40 15.30
C TRP A 64 5.31 -8.25 14.41
N VAL A 65 4.72 -7.04 14.57
CA VAL A 65 5.11 -5.84 13.81
C VAL A 65 6.58 -5.50 14.03
N LEU A 66 7.05 -5.58 15.27
CA LEU A 66 8.41 -5.22 15.66
C LEU A 66 9.48 -6.19 15.12
N ASN A 67 9.18 -7.50 15.13
CA ASN A 67 10.17 -8.55 14.89
C ASN A 67 10.11 -9.15 13.47
N THR A 68 9.06 -8.89 12.70
CA THR A 68 8.94 -9.41 11.34
C THR A 68 9.84 -8.63 10.39
N HIS A 69 10.55 -9.34 9.52
CA HIS A 69 11.42 -8.69 8.52
C HIS A 69 10.57 -8.04 7.42
N PRO A 70 10.88 -6.79 6.99
CA PRO A 70 10.13 -6.11 5.93
C PRO A 70 10.07 -6.89 4.61
N ASP A 71 11.15 -7.58 4.24
CA ASP A 71 11.21 -8.38 2.99
C ASP A 71 10.32 -9.63 3.00
N SER A 72 9.70 -9.95 4.13
CA SER A 72 8.72 -11.05 4.22
C SER A 72 7.49 -10.84 3.35
N ARG A 73 7.25 -9.59 2.90
CA ARG A 73 6.05 -9.16 2.18
C ARG A 73 4.76 -9.46 2.94
N GLN A 74 4.87 -9.62 4.25
CA GLN A 74 3.74 -9.85 5.15
C GLN A 74 3.26 -8.53 5.75
N PHE A 75 1.99 -8.48 6.09
CA PHE A 75 1.36 -7.37 6.78
C PHE A 75 0.23 -7.87 7.67
N LEU A 76 -0.01 -7.15 8.75
CA LEU A 76 -1.09 -7.42 9.68
C LEU A 76 -2.31 -6.57 9.28
N ILE A 77 -3.44 -7.22 9.03
CA ILE A 77 -4.74 -6.55 8.86
C ILE A 77 -5.47 -6.71 10.18
N LYS A 78 -5.88 -5.59 10.77
CA LYS A 78 -6.70 -5.56 11.98
C LYS A 78 -8.02 -4.87 11.65
N HIS A 79 -9.11 -5.56 11.95
CA HIS A 79 -10.48 -5.03 11.84
C HIS A 79 -11.16 -5.15 13.20
N ASP A 80 -11.35 -4.02 13.87
CA ASP A 80 -11.82 -3.94 15.25
C ASP A 80 -10.98 -4.85 16.20
N GLN A 81 -11.52 -5.97 16.64
CA GLN A 81 -10.85 -6.93 17.55
C GLN A 81 -10.19 -8.10 16.81
N ASP A 82 -10.55 -8.32 15.56
CA ASP A 82 -10.03 -9.41 14.76
C ASP A 82 -8.77 -8.99 14.01
N SER A 83 -7.84 -9.92 13.86
CA SER A 83 -6.64 -9.68 13.08
C SER A 83 -6.18 -10.91 12.31
N VAL A 84 -5.54 -10.66 11.18
CA VAL A 84 -4.94 -11.69 10.33
C VAL A 84 -3.61 -11.21 9.76
N ILE A 85 -2.65 -12.11 9.67
CA ILE A 85 -1.41 -11.88 8.95
C ILE A 85 -1.60 -12.35 7.51
N ALA A 86 -1.43 -11.45 6.57
CA ALA A 86 -1.51 -11.74 5.15
C ALA A 86 -0.14 -11.54 4.49
N ARG A 87 0.07 -12.17 3.35
CA ARG A 87 1.25 -11.99 2.51
C ARG A 87 0.81 -11.59 1.11
N LEU A 88 1.40 -10.53 0.59
CA LEU A 88 1.20 -10.13 -0.80
C LEU A 88 2.21 -10.87 -1.67
N ASP A 89 1.72 -11.69 -2.57
CA ASP A 89 2.50 -12.34 -3.60
C ASP A 89 2.12 -11.77 -4.98
N LEU A 90 3.07 -11.12 -5.61
CA LEU A 90 2.94 -10.52 -6.95
C LEU A 90 3.91 -11.17 -7.94
N SER A 91 4.40 -12.38 -7.64
CA SER A 91 5.38 -13.09 -8.49
C SER A 91 4.84 -13.35 -9.91
N ASP A 92 3.53 -13.53 -10.03
CA ASP A 92 2.87 -13.77 -11.33
C ASP A 92 2.48 -12.46 -12.06
N MET A 93 2.84 -11.31 -11.50
CA MET A 93 2.49 -9.97 -12.01
C MET A 93 3.73 -9.06 -12.14
N PRO A 94 4.83 -9.49 -12.78
CA PRO A 94 6.07 -8.72 -12.82
C PRO A 94 5.90 -7.35 -13.49
N ASP A 95 5.07 -7.26 -14.51
CA ASP A 95 4.80 -6.01 -15.24
C ASP A 95 4.09 -4.98 -14.38
N PHE A 96 3.11 -5.42 -13.56
CA PHE A 96 2.45 -4.53 -12.61
C PHE A 96 3.43 -4.03 -11.55
N VAL A 97 4.32 -4.90 -11.08
CA VAL A 97 5.36 -4.51 -10.12
C VAL A 97 6.31 -3.50 -10.76
N LYS A 98 6.73 -3.70 -12.03
CA LYS A 98 7.59 -2.78 -12.76
C LYS A 98 6.93 -1.41 -12.93
N VAL A 99 5.68 -1.37 -13.39
CA VAL A 99 4.92 -0.10 -13.62
C VAL A 99 4.64 0.66 -12.31
N LEU A 100 4.37 -0.06 -11.22
CA LEU A 100 4.05 0.53 -9.91
C LEU A 100 5.29 0.77 -9.04
N SER A 101 6.47 0.38 -9.51
CA SER A 101 7.72 0.57 -8.78
C SER A 101 8.06 2.04 -8.65
N GLY A 102 8.36 2.47 -7.42
CA GLY A 102 8.90 3.81 -7.11
C GLY A 102 10.44 3.86 -7.11
N ASN A 103 11.12 2.85 -7.65
CA ASN A 103 12.58 2.83 -7.76
C ASN A 103 13.05 3.92 -8.70
N VAL A 104 14.12 4.63 -8.32
CA VAL A 104 14.66 5.78 -9.07
C VAL A 104 15.02 5.41 -10.50
N GLU A 105 15.62 4.24 -10.72
CA GLU A 105 16.03 3.76 -12.04
C GLU A 105 14.81 3.48 -12.91
N THR A 106 13.81 2.77 -12.37
CA THR A 106 12.57 2.44 -13.08
C THR A 106 11.75 3.67 -13.44
N VAL A 107 11.71 4.65 -12.53
CA VAL A 107 11.02 5.93 -12.78
C VAL A 107 11.72 6.71 -13.88
N ALA A 108 13.06 6.81 -13.85
CA ALA A 108 13.84 7.50 -14.89
C ALA A 108 13.65 6.86 -16.26
N GLU A 109 13.72 5.53 -16.36
CA GLU A 109 13.44 4.76 -17.59
C GLU A 109 12.04 5.03 -18.13
N CYS A 110 11.05 5.04 -17.25
CA CYS A 110 9.66 5.31 -17.61
C CYS A 110 9.47 6.75 -18.13
N GLU A 111 10.08 7.74 -17.46
CA GLU A 111 10.00 9.15 -17.86
C GLU A 111 10.68 9.39 -19.22
N GLU A 112 11.88 8.82 -19.46
CA GLU A 112 12.58 8.90 -20.72
C GLU A 112 11.76 8.28 -21.86
N LEU A 113 11.18 7.12 -21.62
CA LEU A 113 10.32 6.45 -22.59
C LEU A 113 9.07 7.29 -22.91
N ARG A 114 8.40 7.83 -21.90
CA ARG A 114 7.20 8.68 -22.08
C ARG A 114 7.52 9.98 -22.82
N ALA A 115 8.68 10.57 -22.59
CA ALA A 115 9.14 11.73 -23.35
C ALA A 115 9.30 11.42 -24.84
N ARG A 116 9.68 10.18 -25.19
CA ARG A 116 9.93 9.73 -26.56
C ARG A 116 8.65 9.30 -27.30
N VAL A 117 7.74 8.58 -26.63
CA VAL A 117 6.56 7.98 -27.30
C VAL A 117 5.23 8.61 -26.86
N GLY A 118 5.26 9.57 -25.94
CA GLY A 118 4.08 10.25 -25.41
C GLY A 118 3.53 9.62 -24.13
N ASN A 119 2.60 10.34 -23.48
CA ASN A 119 2.05 9.97 -22.16
C ASN A 119 0.90 8.96 -22.22
N ASP A 120 0.41 8.57 -23.40
CA ASP A 120 -0.64 7.57 -23.51
C ASP A 120 -0.11 6.20 -23.06
N PRO A 121 -0.71 5.56 -22.04
CA PRO A 121 -0.26 4.26 -21.56
C PRO A 121 -0.20 3.18 -22.65
N ARG A 122 -1.08 3.26 -23.64
CA ARG A 122 -1.10 2.31 -24.77
C ARG A 122 0.18 2.35 -25.61
N ASN A 123 0.89 3.47 -25.59
CA ASN A 123 2.13 3.64 -26.35
C ASN A 123 3.36 3.16 -25.57
N TRP A 124 3.44 3.47 -24.27
CA TRP A 124 4.66 3.25 -23.50
C TRP A 124 4.65 1.98 -22.64
N VAL A 125 3.49 1.56 -22.10
CA VAL A 125 3.44 0.38 -21.21
C VAL A 125 3.93 -0.89 -21.89
N PRO A 126 3.49 -1.23 -23.12
CA PRO A 126 3.99 -2.43 -23.81
C PRO A 126 5.50 -2.44 -24.03
N ILE A 127 6.10 -1.28 -24.30
CA ILE A 127 7.55 -1.15 -24.49
C ILE A 127 8.27 -1.26 -23.15
N PHE A 128 7.75 -0.57 -22.14
CA PHE A 128 8.32 -0.55 -20.80
C PHE A 128 8.32 -1.93 -20.11
N CYS A 129 7.29 -2.73 -20.36
CA CYS A 129 7.15 -4.08 -19.84
C CYS A 129 7.73 -5.18 -20.75
N ASP A 130 8.40 -4.83 -21.84
CA ASP A 130 8.95 -5.77 -22.83
C ASP A 130 7.91 -6.78 -23.35
N TRP A 131 6.65 -6.34 -23.50
CA TRP A 131 5.59 -7.21 -23.97
C TRP A 131 5.86 -7.65 -25.41
N THR A 132 5.94 -8.96 -25.62
CA THR A 132 6.00 -9.56 -26.94
C THR A 132 4.66 -9.41 -27.65
N GLU A 133 4.61 -9.61 -28.98
CA GLU A 133 3.37 -9.43 -29.76
C GLU A 133 2.17 -10.20 -29.22
N THR A 134 2.39 -11.36 -28.60
CA THR A 134 1.34 -12.17 -27.93
C THR A 134 0.73 -11.46 -26.71
N GLY A 135 1.51 -10.65 -25.99
CA GLY A 135 1.01 -9.87 -24.86
C GLY A 135 0.22 -8.63 -25.27
N LYS A 136 0.46 -8.10 -26.48
CA LYS A 136 -0.29 -6.95 -27.00
C LYS A 136 -1.75 -7.28 -27.33
N GLU A 137 -2.05 -8.52 -27.74
CA GLU A 137 -3.42 -8.95 -28.06
C GLU A 137 -4.32 -9.01 -26.81
N VAL A 138 -3.76 -9.40 -25.65
CA VAL A 138 -4.51 -9.46 -24.37
C VAL A 138 -4.79 -8.06 -23.83
N ALA A 139 -3.87 -7.11 -23.97
CA ALA A 139 -4.05 -5.74 -23.50
C ALA A 139 -5.06 -4.92 -24.34
N ASN A 140 -5.25 -5.29 -25.60
CA ASN A 140 -6.22 -4.65 -26.51
C ASN A 140 -7.63 -5.25 -26.40
N ALA A 141 -7.80 -6.36 -25.69
CA ALA A 141 -9.07 -7.07 -25.52
C ALA A 141 -9.80 -6.75 -24.19
N ALA A 142 -9.20 -5.96 -23.30
CA ALA A 142 -9.73 -5.51 -22.02
C ALA A 142 -10.08 -4.02 -22.06
#